data_1c7364b148b7e2623fbb8bbd9d845153
#
_entry.id   1c7364b148b7e2623fbb8bbd9d845153
#
_cell.length_a   1.000
_cell.length_b   1.000
_cell.length_c   1.000
_cell.angle_alpha   90.00
_cell.angle_beta   90.00
_cell.angle_gamma   90.00
#
_symmetry.space_group_name_H-M   'P 1'
#
loop_
_entity.id
_entity.type
_entity.pdbx_description
1 polymer ?
#
loop_
_entity_poly.entity_id
_entity_poly.type
_entity_poly.pdbx_seq_one_letter_code
_entity_poly.pdbx_strand_id
1 'polypeptide(L)'
;MNKTEFFPDGTPIDTWFYDTTVPALADLGTQYLVTQYGVADDGRIHTKELQQVIDLAAENGGGVIVIPAGTYLTGALHFKQGANLYVAQGGILKGSDDLSDYELVETRIEGENCLYFSALINADGLDGFTISGPGAIDGNGLRAWKAFWMRRKWNPKCTNKDEQRPRLVYLSNCKNVLFAGITLQNSHFWTTHLYRCDHVKYIGCRIYSPAAPVPAPSTDAIDIDVCTDVLVKNCYLEVNDDSVVLKGGRGPWADTQPENGMNERVLVEDCHYGFCHGCLTCGSDSVHNKNILVRRLRVDHARNLLWLKMRPDTPQHYEYITMENVTGSIESFLNIKPWTQFYDLKDRKDISFSYADHITVKDCTCDCKYAFDVDSEPSQYQLTDFAFYGLNIRTEDKDTLPDVLRDAVLENCTVTKM
;
A
#
# COMPACT_ATOMS: atom_id res chain seq x y z
N MET A 1 27.50 -19.56 6.81
CA MET A 1 27.55 -18.19 6.27
C MET A 1 26.26 -18.01 5.50
N ASN A 2 25.44 -17.05 5.87
CA ASN A 2 24.22 -16.74 5.09
C ASN A 2 24.69 -16.24 3.73
N LYS A 3 24.09 -16.76 2.66
CA LYS A 3 24.38 -16.32 1.29
C LYS A 3 23.89 -14.87 1.18
N THR A 4 24.74 -13.96 0.74
CA THR A 4 24.32 -12.57 0.45
C THR A 4 23.27 -12.61 -0.64
N GLU A 5 22.11 -12.06 -0.40
CA GLU A 5 21.04 -11.88 -1.37
C GLU A 5 21.10 -10.45 -1.93
N PHE A 6 20.51 -10.25 -3.10
CA PHE A 6 20.62 -9.00 -3.84
C PHE A 6 19.25 -8.52 -4.30
N PHE A 7 19.08 -7.22 -4.35
CA PHE A 7 18.01 -6.57 -5.10
C PHE A 7 18.20 -6.78 -6.61
N PRO A 8 17.18 -6.53 -7.43
CA PRO A 8 17.24 -6.80 -8.87
C PRO A 8 18.37 -6.11 -9.63
N ASP A 9 18.87 -4.96 -9.19
CA ASP A 9 20.00 -4.27 -9.80
C ASP A 9 21.39 -4.78 -9.37
N GLY A 10 21.43 -5.80 -8.49
CA GLY A 10 22.65 -6.34 -7.92
C GLY A 10 23.11 -5.67 -6.63
N THR A 11 22.38 -4.70 -6.10
CA THR A 11 22.65 -4.12 -4.78
C THR A 11 22.41 -5.16 -3.69
N PRO A 12 23.36 -5.39 -2.75
CA PRO A 12 23.14 -6.31 -1.65
C PRO A 12 21.93 -5.90 -0.78
N ILE A 13 21.12 -6.89 -0.38
CA ILE A 13 20.04 -6.65 0.59
C ILE A 13 20.67 -6.43 1.97
N ASP A 14 20.41 -5.27 2.57
CA ASP A 14 20.95 -4.89 3.87
C ASP A 14 20.45 -5.83 4.97
N THR A 15 21.26 -5.99 6.02
CA THR A 15 20.93 -6.81 7.19
C THR A 15 19.67 -6.35 7.91
N TRP A 16 19.32 -5.08 7.80
CA TRP A 16 18.09 -4.53 8.33
C TRP A 16 16.83 -5.25 7.82
N PHE A 17 16.80 -5.67 6.55
CA PHE A 17 15.67 -6.42 5.98
C PHE A 17 15.48 -7.81 6.60
N TYR A 18 16.53 -8.41 7.17
CA TYR A 18 16.46 -9.73 7.81
C TYR A 18 16.12 -9.66 9.28
N ASP A 19 16.26 -8.50 9.92
CA ASP A 19 15.83 -8.29 11.29
C ASP A 19 14.32 -8.13 11.36
N THR A 20 13.63 -9.17 11.80
CA THR A 20 12.17 -9.20 11.99
C THR A 20 11.78 -9.20 13.46
N THR A 21 12.66 -8.71 14.31
CA THR A 21 12.42 -8.60 15.76
C THR A 21 11.23 -7.67 16.02
N VAL A 22 10.26 -8.17 16.77
CA VAL A 22 9.11 -7.40 17.25
C VAL A 22 9.30 -7.17 18.74
N PRO A 23 9.37 -5.90 19.19
CA PRO A 23 9.54 -5.62 20.62
C PRO A 23 8.30 -6.10 21.38
N ALA A 24 8.51 -6.69 22.56
CA ALA A 24 7.43 -6.99 23.47
C ALA A 24 6.82 -5.68 24.03
N LEU A 25 5.57 -5.73 24.50
CA LEU A 25 4.92 -4.54 25.08
C LEU A 25 5.77 -3.88 26.18
N ALA A 26 6.47 -4.70 26.99
CA ALA A 26 7.35 -4.19 28.07
C ALA A 26 8.58 -3.41 27.54
N ASP A 27 9.00 -3.66 26.31
CA ASP A 27 10.18 -3.03 25.69
C ASP A 27 9.83 -1.68 25.04
N LEU A 28 8.53 -1.35 24.92
CA LEU A 28 8.05 -0.11 24.33
C LEU A 28 8.00 1.08 25.34
N GLY A 29 8.56 0.90 26.53
CA GLY A 29 8.66 1.94 27.55
C GLY A 29 7.45 2.02 28.47
N THR A 30 7.21 3.21 29.03
CA THR A 30 6.10 3.46 29.96
C THR A 30 4.76 3.18 29.30
N GLN A 31 3.92 2.37 29.96
CA GLN A 31 2.60 2.01 29.46
C GLN A 31 1.53 3.00 29.93
N TYR A 32 0.81 3.57 28.99
CA TYR A 32 -0.33 4.46 29.24
C TYR A 32 -1.62 3.71 28.88
N LEU A 33 -2.21 3.04 29.89
CA LEU A 33 -3.47 2.32 29.71
C LEU A 33 -4.62 3.32 29.61
N VAL A 34 -5.23 3.44 28.43
CA VAL A 34 -6.18 4.53 28.09
C VAL A 34 -7.36 4.62 29.06
N THR A 35 -7.82 3.50 29.63
CA THR A 35 -8.91 3.48 30.62
C THR A 35 -8.58 4.18 31.94
N GLN A 36 -7.31 4.37 32.26
CA GLN A 36 -6.88 5.16 33.43
C GLN A 36 -6.97 6.68 33.20
N TYR A 37 -7.21 7.09 31.94
CA TYR A 37 -7.26 8.49 31.52
C TYR A 37 -8.65 8.90 31.00
N GLY A 38 -9.69 8.18 31.41
CA GLY A 38 -11.08 8.53 31.09
C GLY A 38 -11.61 8.02 29.75
N VAL A 39 -10.81 7.24 29.02
CA VAL A 39 -11.29 6.57 27.81
C VAL A 39 -12.07 5.30 28.19
N ALA A 40 -13.28 5.13 27.69
CA ALA A 40 -14.16 4.02 28.06
C ALA A 40 -14.74 3.31 26.84
N ASP A 41 -15.05 2.03 27.01
CA ASP A 41 -15.85 1.25 26.04
C ASP A 41 -17.35 1.49 26.30
N ASP A 42 -17.83 2.68 25.91
CA ASP A 42 -19.18 3.16 26.19
C ASP A 42 -19.92 3.67 24.93
N GLY A 43 -19.32 3.47 23.76
CA GLY A 43 -19.87 3.89 22.48
C GLY A 43 -19.79 5.38 22.19
N ARG A 44 -19.18 6.17 23.07
CA ARG A 44 -18.91 7.60 22.84
C ARG A 44 -17.57 7.80 22.18
N ILE A 45 -17.42 8.94 21.50
CA ILE A 45 -16.16 9.35 20.88
C ILE A 45 -15.21 9.94 21.95
N HIS A 46 -14.02 9.38 22.06
CA HIS A 46 -12.98 9.75 23.03
C HIS A 46 -11.72 10.34 22.37
N THR A 47 -11.88 11.03 21.24
CA THR A 47 -10.73 11.61 20.51
C THR A 47 -9.87 12.51 21.37
N LYS A 48 -10.51 13.39 22.14
CA LYS A 48 -9.82 14.36 22.99
C LYS A 48 -9.03 13.66 24.10
N GLU A 49 -9.63 12.71 24.77
CA GLU A 49 -9.00 11.96 25.87
C GLU A 49 -7.84 11.11 25.33
N LEU A 50 -8.03 10.43 24.21
CA LEU A 50 -6.97 9.64 23.55
C LEU A 50 -5.81 10.54 23.10
N GLN A 51 -6.09 11.70 22.51
CA GLN A 51 -5.05 12.64 22.11
C GLN A 51 -4.28 13.17 23.34
N GLN A 52 -4.95 13.44 24.44
CA GLN A 52 -4.29 13.85 25.69
C GLN A 52 -3.34 12.77 26.23
N VAL A 53 -3.68 11.48 26.09
CA VAL A 53 -2.79 10.38 26.48
C VAL A 53 -1.55 10.32 25.60
N ILE A 54 -1.72 10.50 24.28
CA ILE A 54 -0.62 10.57 23.33
C ILE A 54 0.31 11.74 23.66
N ASP A 55 -0.27 12.93 23.92
CA ASP A 55 0.47 14.14 24.26
C ASP A 55 1.26 13.96 25.57
N LEU A 56 0.62 13.41 26.59
CA LEU A 56 1.23 13.11 27.87
C LEU A 56 2.41 12.13 27.75
N ALA A 57 2.25 11.08 26.93
CA ALA A 57 3.33 10.12 26.69
C ALA A 57 4.54 10.80 26.05
N ALA A 58 4.32 11.63 25.04
CA ALA A 58 5.38 12.39 24.37
C ALA A 58 6.07 13.40 25.31
N GLU A 59 5.31 14.14 26.10
CA GLU A 59 5.83 15.10 27.09
C GLU A 59 6.68 14.44 28.18
N ASN A 60 6.36 13.19 28.53
CA ASN A 60 7.11 12.40 29.51
C ASN A 60 8.32 11.64 28.91
N GLY A 61 8.70 11.96 27.68
CA GLY A 61 9.86 11.34 27.02
C GLY A 61 9.55 10.04 26.27
N GLY A 62 8.27 9.74 26.05
CA GLY A 62 7.83 8.59 25.26
C GLY A 62 7.17 7.49 26.08
N GLY A 63 6.79 6.43 25.36
CA GLY A 63 6.13 5.26 25.92
C GLY A 63 5.12 4.66 24.94
N VAL A 64 4.19 3.87 25.44
CA VAL A 64 3.22 3.17 24.62
C VAL A 64 1.79 3.38 25.11
N ILE A 65 0.94 3.84 24.21
CA ILE A 65 -0.50 3.98 24.42
C ILE A 65 -1.12 2.60 24.28
N VAL A 66 -1.71 2.07 25.34
CA VAL A 66 -2.27 0.72 25.39
C VAL A 66 -3.79 0.79 25.30
N ILE A 67 -4.32 0.21 24.21
CA ILE A 67 -5.76 -0.01 24.01
C ILE A 67 -6.07 -1.42 24.55
N PRO A 68 -6.75 -1.57 25.70
CA PRO A 68 -7.08 -2.89 26.26
C PRO A 68 -8.24 -3.55 25.51
N ALA A 69 -8.66 -4.75 25.94
CA ALA A 69 -9.87 -5.39 25.41
C ALA A 69 -11.10 -4.48 25.55
N GLY A 70 -11.90 -4.38 24.49
CA GLY A 70 -13.04 -3.47 24.35
C GLY A 70 -12.99 -2.70 23.04
N THR A 71 -14.00 -1.87 22.79
CA THR A 71 -14.10 -1.04 21.57
C THR A 71 -14.07 0.44 21.95
N TYR A 72 -13.04 1.15 21.50
CA TYR A 72 -12.79 2.54 21.84
C TYR A 72 -12.93 3.41 20.59
N LEU A 73 -13.99 4.22 20.56
CA LEU A 73 -14.36 5.04 19.41
C LEU A 73 -13.61 6.38 19.41
N THR A 74 -13.07 6.75 18.26
CA THR A 74 -12.28 7.99 18.11
C THR A 74 -12.44 8.59 16.72
N GLY A 75 -12.20 9.90 16.59
CA GLY A 75 -11.84 10.58 15.36
C GLY A 75 -10.33 10.54 15.12
N ALA A 76 -9.80 11.52 14.38
CA ALA A 76 -8.39 11.60 14.04
C ALA A 76 -7.48 11.75 15.26
N LEU A 77 -6.40 10.98 15.28
CA LEU A 77 -5.34 11.03 16.31
C LEU A 77 -4.00 11.39 15.66
N HIS A 78 -3.22 12.23 16.34
CA HIS A 78 -1.91 12.70 15.90
C HIS A 78 -0.83 12.22 16.87
N PHE A 79 -0.01 11.27 16.41
CA PHE A 79 1.08 10.74 17.20
C PHE A 79 2.27 11.69 17.21
N LYS A 80 3.00 11.71 18.31
CA LYS A 80 4.17 12.55 18.56
C LYS A 80 5.39 11.69 18.83
N GLN A 81 6.57 12.28 18.69
CA GLN A 81 7.84 11.59 18.89
C GLN A 81 7.88 10.83 20.21
N GLY A 82 8.26 9.56 20.14
CA GLY A 82 8.38 8.67 21.28
C GLY A 82 7.08 7.98 21.72
N ALA A 83 5.91 8.43 21.27
CA ALA A 83 4.63 7.80 21.60
C ALA A 83 4.35 6.63 20.61
N ASN A 84 4.25 5.41 21.12
CA ASN A 84 3.92 4.21 20.36
C ASN A 84 2.48 3.77 20.62
N LEU A 85 1.94 2.88 19.79
CA LEU A 85 0.59 2.34 19.92
C LEU A 85 0.63 0.81 20.06
N TYR A 86 -0.03 0.29 21.07
CA TYR A 86 -0.25 -1.14 21.23
C TYR A 86 -1.74 -1.42 21.44
N VAL A 87 -2.31 -2.26 20.59
CA VAL A 87 -3.71 -2.71 20.73
C VAL A 87 -3.71 -4.14 21.23
N ALA A 88 -4.16 -4.33 22.46
CA ALA A 88 -4.16 -5.64 23.13
C ALA A 88 -5.15 -6.61 22.47
N GLN A 89 -5.02 -7.89 22.78
CA GLN A 89 -5.96 -8.91 22.31
C GLN A 89 -7.41 -8.56 22.74
N GLY A 90 -8.34 -8.58 21.78
CA GLY A 90 -9.71 -8.18 21.98
C GLY A 90 -9.93 -6.66 22.05
N GLY A 91 -8.88 -5.86 21.95
CA GLY A 91 -8.96 -4.41 21.83
C GLY A 91 -9.24 -3.98 20.39
N ILE A 92 -10.08 -2.97 20.23
CA ILE A 92 -10.41 -2.34 18.95
C ILE A 92 -10.35 -0.83 19.11
N LEU A 93 -9.40 -0.20 18.42
CA LEU A 93 -9.42 1.24 18.22
C LEU A 93 -10.27 1.52 16.99
N LYS A 94 -11.46 2.05 17.19
CA LYS A 94 -12.46 2.20 16.13
C LYS A 94 -12.63 3.65 15.71
N GLY A 95 -12.54 3.90 14.41
CA GLY A 95 -12.80 5.21 13.82
C GLY A 95 -14.28 5.61 13.86
N SER A 96 -14.54 6.90 13.95
CA SER A 96 -15.88 7.45 13.74
C SER A 96 -16.30 7.23 12.30
N ASP A 97 -17.59 6.96 12.07
CA ASP A 97 -18.20 6.95 10.74
C ASP A 97 -18.76 8.33 10.34
N ASP A 98 -18.62 9.32 11.21
CA ASP A 98 -18.98 10.70 10.92
C ASP A 98 -17.72 11.48 10.47
N LEU A 99 -17.75 12.01 9.26
CA LEU A 99 -16.63 12.73 8.67
C LEU A 99 -16.31 14.05 9.40
N SER A 100 -17.24 14.59 10.19
CA SER A 100 -17.01 15.79 11.00
C SER A 100 -16.02 15.57 12.16
N ASP A 101 -15.70 14.32 12.48
CA ASP A 101 -14.70 13.95 13.49
C ASP A 101 -13.27 13.89 12.93
N TYR A 102 -13.10 14.27 11.65
CA TYR A 102 -11.82 14.34 10.97
C TYR A 102 -11.64 15.74 10.40
N GLU A 103 -10.55 16.41 10.75
CA GLU A 103 -10.25 17.72 10.20
C GLU A 103 -9.76 17.64 8.74
N LEU A 104 -10.01 18.72 7.99
CA LEU A 104 -9.40 18.92 6.67
C LEU A 104 -8.01 19.53 6.85
N VAL A 105 -7.01 18.86 6.27
CA VAL A 105 -5.60 19.26 6.36
C VAL A 105 -4.97 19.29 4.97
N GLU A 106 -3.93 20.10 4.80
CA GLU A 106 -3.05 19.98 3.64
C GLU A 106 -2.33 18.64 3.71
N THR A 107 -2.52 17.82 2.71
CA THR A 107 -1.97 16.46 2.66
C THR A 107 -1.76 16.02 1.21
N ARG A 108 -1.31 14.79 1.03
CA ARG A 108 -1.02 14.22 -0.27
C ARG A 108 -2.00 13.11 -0.62
N ILE A 109 -2.66 13.21 -1.76
CA ILE A 109 -3.60 12.22 -2.29
C ILE A 109 -3.37 12.07 -3.80
N GLU A 110 -3.26 10.82 -4.27
CA GLU A 110 -3.12 10.51 -5.70
C GLU A 110 -1.99 11.31 -6.38
N GLY A 111 -0.82 11.36 -5.71
CA GLY A 111 0.37 12.00 -6.23
C GLY A 111 0.35 13.52 -6.26
N GLU A 112 -0.62 14.18 -5.63
CA GLU A 112 -0.76 15.63 -5.59
C GLU A 112 -1.05 16.13 -4.17
N ASN A 113 -0.53 17.30 -3.81
CA ASN A 113 -0.87 17.97 -2.56
C ASN A 113 -2.26 18.62 -2.67
N CYS A 114 -3.10 18.41 -1.69
CA CYS A 114 -4.47 18.94 -1.66
C CYS A 114 -5.03 19.02 -0.24
N LEU A 115 -6.11 19.75 -0.08
CA LEU A 115 -6.90 19.76 1.15
C LEU A 115 -7.77 18.48 1.19
N TYR A 116 -7.57 17.66 2.22
CA TYR A 116 -8.26 16.38 2.36
C TYR A 116 -8.43 16.01 3.83
N PHE A 117 -9.29 15.03 4.15
CA PHE A 117 -9.44 14.57 5.53
C PHE A 117 -8.13 13.98 6.06
N SER A 118 -7.80 14.32 7.31
CA SER A 118 -6.79 13.62 8.09
C SER A 118 -7.12 12.13 8.18
N ALA A 119 -6.11 11.29 8.41
CA ALA A 119 -6.33 9.87 8.68
C ALA A 119 -6.84 9.63 10.10
N LEU A 120 -7.28 8.42 10.40
CA LEU A 120 -7.57 8.04 11.78
C LEU A 120 -6.31 8.11 12.65
N ILE A 121 -5.18 7.63 12.14
CA ILE A 121 -3.85 7.75 12.76
C ILE A 121 -2.94 8.55 11.85
N ASN A 122 -2.36 9.61 12.39
CA ASN A 122 -1.45 10.51 11.69
C ASN A 122 -0.13 10.62 12.43
N ALA A 123 0.98 10.65 11.69
CA ALA A 123 2.29 10.99 12.22
C ALA A 123 3.13 11.70 11.13
N ASP A 124 3.89 12.70 11.53
CA ASP A 124 4.81 13.42 10.66
C ASP A 124 6.17 13.61 11.33
N GLY A 125 7.23 13.25 10.59
CA GLY A 125 8.62 13.48 11.03
C GLY A 125 9.08 12.62 12.22
N LEU A 126 8.39 11.53 12.55
CA LEU A 126 8.77 10.68 13.68
C LEU A 126 9.92 9.75 13.32
N ASP A 127 10.81 9.51 14.27
CA ASP A 127 11.86 8.50 14.18
C ASP A 127 11.67 7.45 15.28
N GLY A 128 11.38 6.21 14.88
CA GLY A 128 11.09 5.10 15.80
C GLY A 128 9.63 5.03 16.24
N PHE A 129 8.68 4.90 15.31
CA PHE A 129 7.26 4.76 15.64
C PHE A 129 6.78 3.32 15.46
N THR A 130 6.17 2.75 16.51
CA THR A 130 5.65 1.38 16.51
C THR A 130 4.13 1.36 16.68
N ILE A 131 3.46 0.64 15.78
CA ILE A 131 2.03 0.27 15.88
C ILE A 131 1.97 -1.26 15.96
N SER A 132 1.58 -1.81 17.09
CA SER A 132 1.66 -3.26 17.29
C SER A 132 0.55 -3.84 18.16
N GLY A 133 0.59 -5.16 18.32
CA GLY A 133 -0.32 -5.91 19.18
C GLY A 133 -1.35 -6.75 18.42
N PRO A 134 -1.96 -7.73 19.08
CA PRO A 134 -2.90 -8.68 18.46
C PRO A 134 -4.34 -8.17 18.31
N GLY A 135 -4.59 -6.91 18.61
CA GLY A 135 -5.89 -6.26 18.46
C GLY A 135 -6.10 -5.70 17.05
N ALA A 136 -7.06 -4.77 16.93
CA ALA A 136 -7.42 -4.20 15.65
C ALA A 136 -7.55 -2.67 15.68
N ILE A 137 -7.20 -2.04 14.56
CA ILE A 137 -7.57 -0.68 14.22
C ILE A 137 -8.62 -0.78 13.11
N ASP A 138 -9.82 -0.30 13.38
CA ASP A 138 -10.99 -0.42 12.51
C ASP A 138 -11.45 0.96 12.05
N GLY A 139 -11.40 1.19 10.75
CA GLY A 139 -11.81 2.47 10.15
C GLY A 139 -13.32 2.73 10.21
N ASN A 140 -14.16 1.67 10.38
CA ASN A 140 -15.62 1.82 10.39
C ASN A 140 -16.21 2.40 9.08
N GLY A 141 -15.64 2.03 7.92
CA GLY A 141 -15.82 2.69 6.63
C GLY A 141 -17.18 2.53 5.96
N LEU A 142 -18.06 1.64 6.43
CA LEU A 142 -19.28 1.24 5.72
C LEU A 142 -20.19 2.41 5.29
N ARG A 143 -20.34 3.43 6.15
CA ARG A 143 -21.16 4.62 5.85
C ARG A 143 -20.56 5.42 4.68
N ALA A 144 -19.25 5.63 4.71
CA ALA A 144 -18.53 6.32 3.66
C ALA A 144 -18.52 5.55 2.33
N TRP A 145 -18.40 4.22 2.36
CA TRP A 145 -18.48 3.39 1.15
C TRP A 145 -19.86 3.49 0.47
N LYS A 146 -20.93 3.45 1.27
CA LYS A 146 -22.30 3.66 0.74
C LYS A 146 -22.45 5.03 0.10
N ALA A 147 -21.94 6.09 0.74
CA ALA A 147 -21.99 7.44 0.21
C ALA A 147 -21.23 7.55 -1.11
N PHE A 148 -20.00 7.00 -1.19
CA PHE A 148 -19.20 6.98 -2.39
C PHE A 148 -19.91 6.29 -3.57
N TRP A 149 -20.45 5.09 -3.37
CA TRP A 149 -21.13 4.37 -4.44
C TRP A 149 -22.45 5.03 -4.85
N MET A 150 -23.18 5.64 -3.91
CA MET A 150 -24.35 6.43 -4.23
C MET A 150 -23.96 7.64 -5.12
N ARG A 151 -22.91 8.36 -4.76
CA ARG A 151 -22.42 9.49 -5.55
C ARG A 151 -21.94 9.06 -6.94
N ARG A 152 -21.20 7.95 -7.04
CA ARG A 152 -20.77 7.37 -8.32
C ARG A 152 -21.95 6.94 -9.21
N LYS A 153 -23.03 6.49 -8.62
CA LYS A 153 -24.27 6.17 -9.36
C LYS A 153 -24.87 7.41 -10.02
N TRP A 154 -24.81 8.56 -9.35
CA TRP A 154 -25.31 9.84 -9.88
C TRP A 154 -24.32 10.53 -10.82
N ASN A 155 -23.03 10.46 -10.49
CA ASN A 155 -21.93 11.01 -11.27
C ASN A 155 -20.85 9.94 -11.49
N PRO A 156 -20.87 9.18 -12.60
CA PRO A 156 -19.85 8.16 -12.88
C PRO A 156 -18.41 8.71 -12.98
N LYS A 157 -18.26 10.01 -13.17
CA LYS A 157 -16.96 10.70 -13.20
C LYS A 157 -16.49 11.16 -11.82
N CYS A 158 -17.24 10.89 -10.76
CA CYS A 158 -16.86 11.24 -9.40
C CYS A 158 -15.51 10.61 -9.03
N THR A 159 -14.58 11.42 -8.61
CA THR A 159 -13.24 11.06 -8.16
C THR A 159 -13.21 10.84 -6.64
N ASN A 160 -12.10 10.35 -6.12
CA ASN A 160 -11.87 10.29 -4.67
C ASN A 160 -11.72 11.68 -4.04
N LYS A 161 -11.37 12.70 -4.83
CA LYS A 161 -11.31 14.10 -4.37
C LYS A 161 -12.68 14.76 -4.31
N ASP A 162 -13.67 14.27 -5.08
CA ASP A 162 -15.06 14.74 -5.03
C ASP A 162 -15.85 14.11 -3.86
N GLU A 163 -15.54 12.87 -3.52
CA GLU A 163 -16.12 12.16 -2.36
C GLU A 163 -15.00 11.74 -1.41
N GLN A 164 -14.51 12.71 -0.65
CA GLN A 164 -13.39 12.56 0.25
C GLN A 164 -13.73 11.64 1.43
N ARG A 165 -12.76 10.84 1.82
CA ARG A 165 -12.86 9.86 2.91
C ARG A 165 -11.52 9.72 3.62
N PRO A 166 -11.45 9.66 4.97
CA PRO A 166 -10.18 9.51 5.68
C PRO A 166 -9.47 8.18 5.35
N ARG A 167 -8.14 8.21 5.31
CA ARG A 167 -7.29 7.01 5.34
C ARG A 167 -7.31 6.41 6.76
N LEU A 168 -6.91 5.16 6.91
CA LEU A 168 -6.77 4.59 8.24
C LEU A 168 -5.48 5.08 8.91
N VAL A 169 -4.34 4.97 8.24
CA VAL A 169 -3.05 5.44 8.74
C VAL A 169 -2.37 6.29 7.68
N TYR A 170 -1.89 7.45 8.05
CA TYR A 170 -1.05 8.30 7.21
C TYR A 170 0.22 8.70 7.96
N LEU A 171 1.35 8.31 7.41
CA LEU A 171 2.67 8.66 7.93
C LEU A 171 3.43 9.46 6.88
N SER A 172 3.96 10.61 7.27
CA SER A 172 4.80 11.43 6.41
C SER A 172 6.15 11.71 7.06
N ASN A 173 7.22 11.69 6.24
CA ASN A 173 8.59 12.00 6.68
C ASN A 173 9.09 11.16 7.88
N CYS A 174 8.49 10.00 8.13
CA CYS A 174 8.82 9.14 9.27
C CYS A 174 9.95 8.17 8.94
N LYS A 175 10.73 7.79 9.97
CA LYS A 175 11.81 6.80 9.87
C LYS A 175 11.66 5.72 10.92
N ASN A 176 12.26 4.54 10.63
CA ASN A 176 12.29 3.42 11.58
C ASN A 176 10.89 3.05 12.12
N VAL A 177 9.93 2.89 11.21
CA VAL A 177 8.53 2.59 11.56
C VAL A 177 8.31 1.08 11.56
N LEU A 178 7.56 0.59 12.54
CA LEU A 178 7.20 -0.82 12.65
C LEU A 178 5.69 -0.99 12.83
N PHE A 179 5.08 -1.72 11.91
CA PHE A 179 3.76 -2.33 12.08
C PHE A 179 3.95 -3.81 12.39
N ALA A 180 3.43 -4.30 13.53
CA ALA A 180 3.68 -5.69 13.93
C ALA A 180 2.46 -6.39 14.56
N GLY A 181 2.05 -7.51 13.96
CA GLY A 181 1.00 -8.37 14.49
C GLY A 181 -0.39 -7.75 14.59
N ILE A 182 -0.57 -6.55 14.08
CA ILE A 182 -1.80 -5.76 14.17
C ILE A 182 -2.76 -6.09 13.03
N THR A 183 -4.07 -6.01 13.31
CA THR A 183 -5.11 -6.01 12.26
C THR A 183 -5.49 -4.57 11.93
N LEU A 184 -5.38 -4.20 10.66
CA LEU A 184 -5.83 -2.93 10.09
C LEU A 184 -7.02 -3.22 9.17
N GLN A 185 -8.20 -2.68 9.48
CA GLN A 185 -9.40 -3.10 8.75
C GLN A 185 -10.42 -2.00 8.52
N ASN A 186 -11.28 -2.23 7.54
CA ASN A 186 -12.44 -1.39 7.25
C ASN A 186 -12.13 0.09 7.05
N SER A 187 -10.98 0.42 6.46
CA SER A 187 -10.63 1.80 6.16
C SER A 187 -11.71 2.47 5.30
N HIS A 188 -11.94 3.75 5.49
CA HIS A 188 -12.83 4.50 4.60
C HIS A 188 -12.24 4.63 3.19
N PHE A 189 -10.92 4.75 3.08
CA PHE A 189 -10.11 4.96 1.89
C PHE A 189 -8.84 4.10 1.99
N TRP A 190 -7.69 4.51 1.46
CA TRP A 190 -6.41 3.80 1.59
C TRP A 190 -6.14 3.37 3.04
N THR A 191 -5.72 2.13 3.24
CA THR A 191 -5.53 1.61 4.59
C THR A 191 -4.27 2.19 5.23
N THR A 192 -3.11 2.03 4.60
CA THR A 192 -1.89 2.70 5.08
C THR A 192 -1.26 3.48 3.93
N HIS A 193 -0.94 4.74 4.18
CA HIS A 193 -0.24 5.59 3.22
C HIS A 193 1.04 6.13 3.85
N LEU A 194 2.16 5.71 3.29
CA LEU A 194 3.49 6.15 3.64
C LEU A 194 3.94 7.21 2.65
N TYR A 195 4.27 8.39 3.09
CA TYR A 195 4.81 9.44 2.24
C TYR A 195 6.17 9.90 2.75
N ARG A 196 7.22 9.76 1.90
CA ARG A 196 8.60 10.12 2.26
C ARG A 196 9.07 9.46 3.55
N CYS A 197 8.70 8.20 3.74
CA CYS A 197 9.15 7.40 4.87
C CYS A 197 10.38 6.57 4.49
N ASP A 198 11.19 6.27 5.49
CA ASP A 198 12.42 5.52 5.35
C ASP A 198 12.52 4.43 6.43
N HIS A 199 12.96 3.22 6.09
CA HIS A 199 13.05 2.09 7.01
C HIS A 199 11.69 1.72 7.67
N VAL A 200 10.72 1.26 6.86
CA VAL A 200 9.39 0.86 7.32
C VAL A 200 9.20 -0.64 7.23
N LYS A 201 8.74 -1.28 8.30
CA LYS A 201 8.45 -2.72 8.36
C LYS A 201 6.98 -2.99 8.65
N TYR A 202 6.43 -3.96 7.91
CA TYR A 202 5.18 -4.64 8.22
C TYR A 202 5.49 -6.10 8.50
N ILE A 203 5.33 -6.55 9.75
CA ILE A 203 5.67 -7.90 10.20
C ILE A 203 4.43 -8.61 10.75
N GLY A 204 3.95 -9.65 10.06
CA GLY A 204 2.83 -10.45 10.54
C GLY A 204 1.51 -9.69 10.68
N CYS A 205 1.31 -8.62 9.91
CA CYS A 205 0.09 -7.82 9.94
C CYS A 205 -1.03 -8.49 9.15
N ARG A 206 -2.28 -8.21 9.55
CA ARG A 206 -3.46 -8.51 8.76
C ARG A 206 -4.08 -7.19 8.27
N ILE A 207 -4.23 -7.02 6.96
CA ILE A 207 -4.90 -5.85 6.37
C ILE A 207 -6.11 -6.35 5.59
N TYR A 208 -7.29 -5.80 5.94
CA TYR A 208 -8.55 -6.33 5.44
C TYR A 208 -9.57 -5.23 5.10
N SER A 209 -10.21 -5.36 3.95
CA SER A 209 -11.43 -4.62 3.61
C SER A 209 -12.42 -5.48 2.84
N PRO A 210 -13.73 -5.42 3.15
CA PRO A 210 -14.70 -6.35 2.62
C PRO A 210 -15.13 -6.02 1.19
N ALA A 211 -15.48 -7.08 0.41
CA ALA A 211 -16.18 -6.96 -0.86
C ALA A 211 -17.71 -6.94 -0.68
N ALA A 212 -18.24 -7.38 0.46
CA ALA A 212 -19.66 -7.46 0.75
C ALA A 212 -19.97 -7.01 2.19
N PRO A 213 -21.15 -6.50 2.50
CA PRO A 213 -22.32 -6.29 1.61
C PRO A 213 -22.18 -5.07 0.67
N VAL A 214 -21.21 -4.21 0.90
CA VAL A 214 -20.84 -3.08 0.05
C VAL A 214 -19.34 -3.16 -0.17
N PRO A 215 -18.87 -3.24 -1.42
CA PRO A 215 -17.44 -3.26 -1.67
C PRO A 215 -16.78 -1.97 -1.18
N ALA A 216 -15.72 -2.11 -0.40
CA ALA A 216 -14.97 -0.99 0.13
C ALA A 216 -14.17 -0.32 -1.02
N PRO A 217 -14.46 0.93 -1.41
CA PRO A 217 -13.86 1.55 -2.59
C PRO A 217 -12.49 2.12 -2.26
N SER A 218 -11.50 1.86 -3.12
CA SER A 218 -10.14 2.42 -3.01
C SER A 218 -9.51 2.18 -1.62
N THR A 219 -9.62 0.93 -1.14
CA THR A 219 -9.06 0.53 0.16
C THR A 219 -7.77 -0.25 -0.02
N ASP A 220 -6.84 0.34 -0.76
CA ASP A 220 -5.49 -0.18 -0.96
C ASP A 220 -4.87 -0.54 0.40
N ALA A 221 -4.11 -1.65 0.47
CA ALA A 221 -3.56 -2.08 1.76
C ALA A 221 -2.36 -1.24 2.17
N ILE A 222 -1.37 -1.12 1.30
CA ILE A 222 -0.12 -0.40 1.57
C ILE A 222 0.24 0.47 0.37
N ASP A 223 0.04 1.78 0.51
CA ASP A 223 0.48 2.80 -0.43
C ASP A 223 1.86 3.31 -0.04
N ILE A 224 2.85 3.07 -0.90
CA ILE A 224 4.24 3.48 -0.74
C ILE A 224 4.48 4.66 -1.67
N ASP A 225 4.68 5.86 -1.14
CA ASP A 225 4.77 7.11 -1.89
C ASP A 225 6.08 7.85 -1.56
N VAL A 226 7.05 7.78 -2.46
CA VAL A 226 8.41 8.37 -2.31
C VAL A 226 9.15 7.80 -1.08
N CYS A 227 9.13 6.48 -0.91
CA CYS A 227 9.74 5.82 0.25
C CYS A 227 10.97 4.99 -0.13
N THR A 228 11.86 4.80 0.84
CA THR A 228 13.01 3.90 0.75
C THR A 228 13.01 2.88 1.87
N ASP A 229 13.59 1.69 1.59
CA ASP A 229 13.76 0.62 2.56
C ASP A 229 12.44 0.20 3.25
N VAL A 230 11.56 -0.45 2.47
CA VAL A 230 10.27 -0.95 2.97
C VAL A 230 10.25 -2.47 2.94
N LEU A 231 9.94 -3.09 4.07
CA LEU A 231 9.76 -4.53 4.21
C LEU A 231 8.31 -4.87 4.53
N VAL A 232 7.70 -5.77 3.75
CA VAL A 232 6.40 -6.39 4.04
C VAL A 232 6.60 -7.89 4.14
N LYS A 233 6.45 -8.45 5.34
CA LYS A 233 6.78 -9.87 5.59
C LYS A 233 5.75 -10.57 6.45
N ASN A 234 5.43 -11.83 6.07
CA ASN A 234 4.48 -12.68 6.79
C ASN A 234 3.09 -12.04 6.99
N CYS A 235 2.67 -11.17 6.07
CA CYS A 235 1.40 -10.46 6.17
C CYS A 235 0.28 -11.20 5.43
N TYR A 236 -0.94 -11.03 5.94
CA TYR A 236 -2.16 -11.39 5.24
C TYR A 236 -2.84 -10.14 4.71
N LEU A 237 -2.98 -10.03 3.39
CA LEU A 237 -3.60 -8.89 2.71
C LEU A 237 -4.84 -9.34 1.94
N GLU A 238 -6.00 -8.78 2.27
CA GLU A 238 -7.25 -9.03 1.56
C GLU A 238 -8.04 -7.73 1.51
N VAL A 239 -7.97 -7.05 0.37
CA VAL A 239 -8.52 -5.70 0.21
C VAL A 239 -9.28 -5.56 -1.10
N ASN A 240 -10.20 -4.62 -1.15
CA ASN A 240 -11.02 -4.39 -2.34
C ASN A 240 -10.43 -3.33 -3.27
N ASP A 241 -9.10 -3.20 -3.27
CA ASP A 241 -8.27 -2.47 -4.24
C ASP A 241 -6.85 -3.09 -4.26
N ASP A 242 -5.78 -2.33 -4.52
CA ASP A 242 -4.42 -2.85 -4.65
C ASP A 242 -3.83 -3.28 -3.28
N SER A 243 -3.02 -4.36 -3.25
CA SER A 243 -2.36 -4.82 -2.02
C SER A 243 -1.12 -3.99 -1.69
N VAL A 244 -0.10 -4.04 -2.51
CA VAL A 244 1.08 -3.18 -2.40
C VAL A 244 1.14 -2.32 -3.63
N VAL A 245 1.08 -1.00 -3.45
CA VAL A 245 1.06 -0.07 -4.56
C VAL A 245 2.11 1.02 -4.39
N LEU A 246 2.87 1.24 -5.45
CA LEU A 246 3.96 2.19 -5.50
C LEU A 246 3.47 3.48 -6.16
N LYS A 247 3.46 4.56 -5.41
CA LYS A 247 3.08 5.91 -5.82
C LYS A 247 4.35 6.75 -6.08
N GLY A 248 4.26 8.05 -6.17
CA GLY A 248 5.44 8.91 -6.34
C GLY A 248 5.19 10.26 -6.97
N GLY A 249 4.00 10.47 -7.55
CA GLY A 249 3.63 11.73 -8.17
C GLY A 249 2.73 11.58 -9.39
N ARG A 250 2.12 12.69 -9.79
CA ARG A 250 1.17 12.74 -10.91
C ARG A 250 1.28 14.05 -11.69
N GLY A 251 0.97 13.96 -12.95
CA GLY A 251 0.83 15.10 -13.86
C GLY A 251 2.00 15.28 -14.80
N PRO A 252 1.87 16.16 -15.80
CA PRO A 252 2.80 16.28 -16.91
C PRO A 252 4.23 16.69 -16.53
N TRP A 253 4.40 17.27 -15.35
CA TRP A 253 5.67 17.78 -14.83
C TRP A 253 6.08 17.07 -13.53
N ALA A 254 5.49 15.88 -13.28
CA ALA A 254 5.64 15.19 -12.00
C ALA A 254 7.09 14.81 -11.69
N ASP A 255 7.91 14.51 -12.69
CA ASP A 255 9.33 14.17 -12.58
C ASP A 255 10.24 15.37 -12.20
N THR A 256 9.73 16.58 -12.24
CA THR A 256 10.47 17.81 -11.89
C THR A 256 9.98 18.46 -10.60
N GLN A 257 8.92 17.98 -10.00
CA GLN A 257 8.35 18.54 -8.79
C GLN A 257 9.05 17.97 -7.53
N PRO A 258 9.54 18.82 -6.61
CA PRO A 258 10.33 18.35 -5.46
C PRO A 258 9.56 17.49 -4.46
N GLU A 259 8.22 17.57 -4.45
CA GLU A 259 7.34 16.73 -3.63
C GLU A 259 7.18 15.30 -4.16
N ASN A 260 7.52 15.08 -5.42
CA ASN A 260 7.47 13.78 -6.09
C ASN A 260 8.83 13.08 -6.04
N GLY A 261 8.86 11.78 -6.33
CA GLY A 261 10.12 11.06 -6.33
C GLY A 261 9.98 9.56 -6.51
N MET A 262 11.07 8.88 -6.17
CA MET A 262 11.25 7.45 -6.36
C MET A 262 10.87 6.66 -5.12
N ASN A 263 10.33 5.44 -5.35
CA ASN A 263 10.35 4.37 -4.35
C ASN A 263 11.52 3.45 -4.63
N GLU A 264 12.29 3.12 -3.62
CA GLU A 264 13.49 2.32 -3.80
C GLU A 264 13.67 1.29 -2.69
N ARG A 265 14.16 0.10 -3.04
CA ARG A 265 14.42 -1.02 -2.13
C ARG A 265 13.19 -1.41 -1.31
N VAL A 266 12.20 -1.95 -2.02
CA VAL A 266 11.00 -2.54 -1.42
C VAL A 266 11.09 -4.05 -1.51
N LEU A 267 11.00 -4.72 -0.37
CA LEU A 267 10.97 -6.18 -0.25
C LEU A 267 9.63 -6.64 0.29
N VAL A 268 8.91 -7.44 -0.49
CA VAL A 268 7.67 -8.10 -0.07
C VAL A 268 7.90 -9.61 -0.10
N GLU A 269 7.76 -10.28 1.04
CA GLU A 269 8.05 -11.70 1.08
C GLU A 269 7.21 -12.50 2.08
N ASP A 270 7.01 -13.78 1.77
CA ASP A 270 6.33 -14.73 2.65
C ASP A 270 4.89 -14.30 3.00
N CYS A 271 4.20 -13.60 2.08
CA CYS A 271 2.86 -13.06 2.31
C CYS A 271 1.78 -13.94 1.70
N HIS A 272 0.59 -13.87 2.29
CA HIS A 272 -0.61 -14.50 1.77
C HIS A 272 -1.63 -13.43 1.39
N TYR A 273 -2.04 -13.42 0.13
CA TYR A 273 -3.06 -12.51 -0.38
C TYR A 273 -4.38 -13.27 -0.57
N GLY A 274 -5.44 -12.77 0.06
CA GLY A 274 -6.81 -13.20 -0.19
C GLY A 274 -7.29 -12.66 -1.54
N PHE A 275 -8.13 -11.62 -1.54
CA PHE A 275 -8.52 -10.91 -2.73
C PHE A 275 -7.80 -9.56 -2.83
N CYS A 276 -7.42 -9.15 -4.06
CA CYS A 276 -6.97 -7.79 -4.36
C CYS A 276 -7.10 -7.45 -5.84
N HIS A 277 -7.00 -6.14 -6.17
CA HIS A 277 -6.96 -5.71 -7.57
C HIS A 277 -5.55 -5.88 -8.17
N GLY A 278 -4.50 -5.54 -7.46
CA GLY A 278 -3.11 -5.76 -7.85
C GLY A 278 -2.29 -6.31 -6.70
N CYS A 279 -1.52 -7.40 -6.94
CA CYS A 279 -0.61 -7.91 -5.93
C CYS A 279 0.57 -6.95 -5.74
N LEU A 280 1.21 -6.55 -6.85
CA LEU A 280 2.13 -5.44 -6.95
C LEU A 280 1.65 -4.50 -8.06
N THR A 281 1.36 -3.26 -7.69
CA THR A 281 0.93 -2.24 -8.64
C THR A 281 1.93 -1.08 -8.66
N CYS A 282 2.43 -0.72 -9.85
CA CYS A 282 3.16 0.50 -10.09
C CYS A 282 2.20 1.55 -10.65
N GLY A 283 1.94 2.60 -9.88
CA GLY A 283 1.02 3.65 -10.29
C GLY A 283 -0.42 3.47 -9.75
N SER A 284 -1.39 4.15 -10.37
CA SER A 284 -1.24 5.06 -11.52
C SER A 284 -0.41 6.33 -11.24
N ASP A 285 -0.41 6.83 -10.02
CA ASP A 285 0.18 8.12 -9.60
C ASP A 285 1.62 7.88 -9.11
N SER A 286 2.48 7.43 -10.02
CA SER A 286 3.87 7.04 -9.73
C SER A 286 4.81 7.62 -10.78
N VAL A 287 5.96 8.11 -10.34
CA VAL A 287 7.01 8.66 -11.22
C VAL A 287 8.12 7.64 -11.41
N HIS A 288 8.68 7.10 -10.32
CA HIS A 288 9.83 6.22 -10.44
C HIS A 288 9.81 5.13 -9.35
N ASN A 289 10.01 3.87 -9.77
CA ASN A 289 10.14 2.73 -8.87
C ASN A 289 11.36 1.90 -9.27
N LYS A 290 12.23 1.63 -8.29
CA LYS A 290 13.47 0.91 -8.51
C LYS A 290 13.77 -0.10 -7.39
N ASN A 291 14.38 -1.23 -7.73
CA ASN A 291 14.77 -2.26 -6.76
C ASN A 291 13.60 -2.79 -5.94
N ILE A 292 12.60 -3.33 -6.63
CA ILE A 292 11.43 -3.92 -6.02
C ILE A 292 11.53 -5.43 -6.14
N LEU A 293 11.57 -6.11 -5.00
CA LEU A 293 11.62 -7.57 -4.94
C LEU A 293 10.39 -8.11 -4.22
N VAL A 294 9.57 -8.88 -4.93
CA VAL A 294 8.39 -9.56 -4.40
C VAL A 294 8.60 -11.06 -4.52
N ARG A 295 8.51 -11.80 -3.41
CA ARG A 295 8.80 -13.23 -3.46
C ARG A 295 8.02 -14.07 -2.46
N ARG A 296 7.82 -15.33 -2.82
CA ARG A 296 7.13 -16.33 -2.00
C ARG A 296 5.74 -15.87 -1.57
N LEU A 297 4.94 -15.48 -2.57
CA LEU A 297 3.54 -15.14 -2.36
C LEU A 297 2.63 -16.34 -2.62
N ARG A 298 1.66 -16.49 -1.76
CA ARG A 298 0.45 -17.28 -2.03
C ARG A 298 -0.71 -16.33 -2.29
N VAL A 299 -1.38 -16.50 -3.44
CA VAL A 299 -2.51 -15.65 -3.85
C VAL A 299 -3.75 -16.54 -4.00
N ASP A 300 -4.78 -16.29 -3.19
CA ASP A 300 -6.04 -17.03 -3.32
C ASP A 300 -6.79 -16.57 -4.58
N HIS A 301 -6.94 -15.24 -4.76
CA HIS A 301 -7.45 -14.64 -5.99
C HIS A 301 -7.03 -13.18 -6.12
N ALA A 302 -6.54 -12.79 -7.30
CA ALA A 302 -6.24 -11.38 -7.61
C ALA A 302 -6.67 -11.02 -9.04
N ARG A 303 -6.93 -9.74 -9.29
CA ARG A 303 -7.15 -9.30 -10.67
C ARG A 303 -5.83 -9.20 -11.44
N ASN A 304 -4.77 -8.69 -10.82
CA ASN A 304 -3.48 -8.56 -11.48
C ASN A 304 -2.36 -9.03 -10.54
N LEU A 305 -1.38 -9.79 -11.07
CA LEU A 305 -0.18 -10.12 -10.31
C LEU A 305 0.80 -8.96 -10.35
N LEU A 306 1.30 -8.61 -11.52
CA LEU A 306 2.12 -7.43 -11.75
C LEU A 306 1.35 -6.45 -12.64
N TRP A 307 1.07 -5.29 -12.12
CA TRP A 307 0.30 -4.25 -12.81
C TRP A 307 1.11 -2.97 -12.98
N LEU A 308 1.51 -2.67 -14.20
CA LEU A 308 2.17 -1.41 -14.55
C LEU A 308 1.15 -0.47 -15.20
N LYS A 309 0.67 0.51 -14.44
CA LYS A 309 -0.32 1.49 -14.90
C LYS A 309 0.40 2.65 -15.58
N MET A 310 0.41 2.65 -16.92
CA MET A 310 1.13 3.65 -17.72
C MET A 310 0.22 4.85 -18.02
N ARG A 311 0.46 5.98 -17.35
CA ARG A 311 -0.36 7.19 -17.52
C ARG A 311 0.11 8.07 -18.69
N PRO A 312 -0.80 8.52 -19.58
CA PRO A 312 -0.42 9.44 -20.65
C PRO A 312 -0.04 10.84 -20.18
N ASP A 313 -0.44 11.23 -18.96
CA ASP A 313 -0.20 12.55 -18.39
C ASP A 313 0.95 12.61 -17.38
N THR A 314 1.68 11.51 -17.16
CA THR A 314 2.71 11.44 -16.13
C THR A 314 3.94 10.74 -16.69
N PRO A 315 5.13 11.37 -16.67
CA PRO A 315 6.37 10.67 -17.00
C PRO A 315 6.66 9.62 -15.92
N GLN A 316 6.86 8.36 -16.35
CA GLN A 316 7.02 7.25 -15.43
C GLN A 316 8.23 6.39 -15.82
N HIS A 317 8.96 5.89 -14.81
CA HIS A 317 10.02 4.91 -15.00
C HIS A 317 9.90 3.79 -13.96
N TYR A 318 9.67 2.57 -14.42
CA TYR A 318 9.59 1.37 -13.59
C TYR A 318 10.73 0.43 -13.96
N GLU A 319 11.70 0.28 -13.06
CA GLU A 319 12.93 -0.46 -13.36
C GLU A 319 13.34 -1.40 -12.22
N TYR A 320 14.08 -2.44 -12.57
CA TYR A 320 14.62 -3.41 -11.63
C TYR A 320 13.56 -3.97 -10.68
N ILE A 321 12.51 -4.55 -11.26
CA ILE A 321 11.40 -5.20 -10.52
C ILE A 321 11.48 -6.71 -10.74
N THR A 322 11.54 -7.46 -9.66
CA THR A 322 11.49 -8.92 -9.71
C THR A 322 10.32 -9.46 -8.91
N MET A 323 9.52 -10.34 -9.53
CA MET A 323 8.55 -11.19 -8.84
C MET A 323 8.97 -12.65 -8.97
N GLU A 324 9.06 -13.37 -7.84
CA GLU A 324 9.52 -14.75 -7.84
C GLU A 324 8.77 -15.66 -6.86
N ASN A 325 8.65 -16.95 -7.20
CA ASN A 325 8.02 -17.95 -6.34
C ASN A 325 6.59 -17.57 -5.93
N VAL A 326 5.75 -17.25 -6.91
CA VAL A 326 4.34 -16.90 -6.68
C VAL A 326 3.46 -18.07 -7.09
N THR A 327 2.47 -18.38 -6.25
CA THR A 327 1.46 -19.42 -6.56
C THR A 327 0.06 -18.87 -6.35
N GLY A 328 -0.87 -19.21 -7.23
CA GLY A 328 -2.27 -18.84 -7.02
C GLY A 328 -3.12 -18.67 -8.27
N SER A 329 -4.29 -18.03 -8.06
CA SER A 329 -5.27 -17.74 -9.12
C SER A 329 -5.33 -16.23 -9.38
N ILE A 330 -5.24 -15.83 -10.65
CA ILE A 330 -5.06 -14.43 -11.02
C ILE A 330 -5.83 -14.17 -12.32
N GLU A 331 -6.50 -13.02 -12.46
CA GLU A 331 -7.14 -12.69 -13.73
C GLU A 331 -6.09 -12.34 -14.79
N SER A 332 -5.17 -11.40 -14.52
CA SER A 332 -4.08 -11.03 -15.43
C SER A 332 -2.72 -11.23 -14.77
N PHE A 333 -1.89 -12.13 -15.32
CA PHE A 333 -0.56 -12.41 -14.76
C PHE A 333 0.39 -11.23 -14.95
N LEU A 334 0.50 -10.68 -16.14
CA LEU A 334 1.18 -9.41 -16.43
C LEU A 334 0.20 -8.46 -17.10
N ASN A 335 -0.01 -7.28 -16.51
CA ASN A 335 -0.88 -6.25 -17.06
C ASN A 335 -0.12 -4.93 -17.25
N ILE A 336 0.01 -4.49 -18.51
CA ILE A 336 0.64 -3.22 -18.87
C ILE A 336 -0.24 -2.54 -19.92
N LYS A 337 -0.89 -1.43 -19.51
CA LYS A 337 -1.80 -0.71 -20.39
C LYS A 337 -1.79 0.79 -20.13
N PRO A 338 -2.16 1.61 -21.12
CA PRO A 338 -2.43 3.02 -20.88
C PRO A 338 -3.50 3.20 -19.81
N TRP A 339 -3.17 3.91 -18.73
CA TRP A 339 -4.12 4.24 -17.68
C TRP A 339 -4.72 5.61 -17.96
N THR A 340 -5.90 5.63 -18.57
CA THR A 340 -6.54 6.85 -19.07
C THR A 340 -7.63 7.40 -18.16
N GLN A 341 -7.90 6.74 -17.02
CA GLN A 341 -8.91 7.21 -16.07
C GLN A 341 -8.47 8.52 -15.41
N PHE A 342 -9.26 9.57 -15.61
CA PHE A 342 -9.03 10.89 -15.01
C PHE A 342 -7.63 11.48 -15.29
N TYR A 343 -7.02 11.15 -16.44
CA TYR A 343 -5.78 11.81 -16.85
C TYR A 343 -6.04 13.25 -17.30
N ASP A 344 -5.09 14.11 -17.03
CA ASP A 344 -5.16 15.54 -17.40
C ASP A 344 -3.77 16.00 -17.85
N LEU A 345 -3.66 16.35 -19.13
CA LEU A 345 -2.42 16.90 -19.70
C LEU A 345 -2.17 18.36 -19.26
N LYS A 346 -3.13 19.00 -18.59
CA LYS A 346 -3.08 20.41 -18.22
C LYS A 346 -2.75 21.25 -19.45
N ASP A 347 -1.68 22.05 -19.40
CA ASP A 347 -1.26 22.88 -20.54
C ASP A 347 -0.27 22.18 -21.49
N ARG A 348 0.10 20.94 -21.22
CA ARG A 348 1.03 20.16 -22.06
C ARG A 348 0.30 19.66 -23.30
N LYS A 349 0.93 19.83 -24.48
CA LYS A 349 0.34 19.38 -25.75
C LYS A 349 0.61 17.91 -26.06
N ASP A 350 1.74 17.42 -25.54
CA ASP A 350 2.19 16.07 -25.80
C ASP A 350 1.91 15.17 -24.59
N ILE A 351 1.57 13.90 -24.85
CA ILE A 351 1.52 12.89 -23.80
C ILE A 351 2.92 12.69 -23.22
N SER A 352 2.96 12.35 -21.93
CA SER A 352 4.22 12.02 -21.27
C SER A 352 4.76 10.68 -21.76
N PHE A 353 6.07 10.58 -21.94
CA PHE A 353 6.70 9.33 -22.30
C PHE A 353 7.18 8.59 -21.06
N SER A 354 6.98 7.27 -21.03
CA SER A 354 7.27 6.43 -19.87
C SER A 354 8.12 5.22 -20.27
N TYR A 355 8.78 4.62 -19.28
CA TYR A 355 9.65 3.47 -19.45
C TYR A 355 9.31 2.38 -18.45
N ALA A 356 9.40 1.12 -18.88
CA ALA A 356 9.50 -0.03 -17.97
C ALA A 356 10.59 -0.96 -18.50
N ASP A 357 11.58 -1.23 -17.66
CA ASP A 357 12.72 -2.05 -18.03
C ASP A 357 13.31 -2.85 -16.86
N HIS A 358 14.15 -3.86 -17.17
CA HIS A 358 14.74 -4.76 -16.18
C HIS A 358 13.66 -5.44 -15.30
N ILE A 359 12.60 -5.92 -15.92
CA ILE A 359 11.48 -6.58 -15.25
C ILE A 359 11.63 -8.10 -15.35
N THR A 360 11.75 -8.77 -14.22
CA THR A 360 11.90 -10.22 -14.15
C THR A 360 10.74 -10.87 -13.41
N VAL A 361 10.13 -11.91 -14.02
CA VAL A 361 9.16 -12.76 -13.33
C VAL A 361 9.64 -14.20 -13.43
N LYS A 362 9.81 -14.87 -12.27
CA LYS A 362 10.41 -16.22 -12.27
C LYS A 362 9.81 -17.16 -11.24
N ASP A 363 9.89 -18.46 -11.56
CA ASP A 363 9.48 -19.57 -10.68
C ASP A 363 8.04 -19.42 -10.17
N CYS A 364 7.12 -19.00 -11.05
CA CYS A 364 5.72 -18.81 -10.71
C CYS A 364 4.84 -19.95 -11.25
N THR A 365 3.88 -20.39 -10.44
CA THR A 365 2.86 -21.36 -10.82
C THR A 365 1.48 -20.79 -10.58
N CYS A 366 0.79 -20.39 -11.66
CA CYS A 366 -0.47 -19.68 -11.56
C CYS A 366 -1.50 -20.17 -12.58
N ASP A 367 -2.76 -20.14 -12.15
CA ASP A 367 -3.90 -20.18 -13.06
C ASP A 367 -4.35 -18.76 -13.35
N CYS A 368 -4.54 -18.38 -14.60
CA CYS A 368 -4.95 -17.03 -14.94
C CYS A 368 -5.93 -16.99 -16.12
N LYS A 369 -6.68 -15.91 -16.22
CA LYS A 369 -7.51 -15.66 -17.39
C LYS A 369 -6.64 -15.17 -18.57
N TYR A 370 -5.72 -14.26 -18.29
CA TYR A 370 -4.80 -13.68 -19.27
C TYR A 370 -3.35 -13.83 -18.79
N ALA A 371 -2.48 -14.48 -19.56
CA ALA A 371 -1.07 -14.57 -19.22
C ALA A 371 -0.35 -13.23 -19.47
N PHE A 372 -0.50 -12.66 -20.66
CA PHE A 372 0.15 -11.42 -21.07
C PHE A 372 -0.88 -10.39 -21.55
N ASP A 373 -1.46 -9.63 -20.62
CA ASP A 373 -2.44 -8.58 -20.91
C ASP A 373 -1.72 -7.23 -21.12
N VAL A 374 -0.95 -7.16 -22.20
CA VAL A 374 -0.06 -6.04 -22.51
C VAL A 374 -0.46 -5.40 -23.83
N ASP A 375 -0.69 -4.09 -23.79
CA ASP A 375 -0.97 -3.30 -24.98
C ASP A 375 0.32 -2.67 -25.50
N SER A 376 0.41 -2.49 -26.82
CA SER A 376 1.50 -1.76 -27.46
C SER A 376 1.09 -0.33 -27.70
N GLU A 377 1.78 0.62 -27.03
CA GLU A 377 1.56 2.05 -27.23
C GLU A 377 2.90 2.79 -27.36
N PRO A 378 3.60 2.61 -28.50
CA PRO A 378 4.95 3.13 -28.68
C PRO A 378 5.05 4.65 -28.71
N SER A 379 3.93 5.36 -28.81
CA SER A 379 3.90 6.81 -28.69
C SER A 379 3.87 7.29 -27.24
N GLN A 380 3.60 6.38 -26.29
CA GLN A 380 3.46 6.72 -24.87
C GLN A 380 4.54 6.06 -24.01
N TYR A 381 4.91 4.80 -24.27
CA TYR A 381 5.87 4.09 -23.44
C TYR A 381 6.74 3.11 -24.23
N GLN A 382 7.89 2.78 -23.63
CA GLN A 382 8.83 1.77 -24.10
C GLN A 382 8.99 0.68 -23.03
N LEU A 383 8.91 -0.59 -23.48
CA LEU A 383 9.10 -1.78 -22.66
C LEU A 383 10.34 -2.51 -23.15
N THR A 384 11.37 -2.66 -22.31
CA THR A 384 12.63 -3.31 -22.65
C THR A 384 13.12 -4.21 -21.51
N ASP A 385 14.02 -5.13 -21.81
CA ASP A 385 14.69 -5.98 -20.82
C ASP A 385 13.71 -6.76 -19.90
N PHE A 386 12.66 -7.33 -20.48
CA PHE A 386 11.77 -8.24 -19.77
C PHE A 386 12.34 -9.66 -19.81
N ALA A 387 12.26 -10.36 -18.68
CA ALA A 387 12.72 -11.73 -18.56
C ALA A 387 11.75 -12.61 -17.76
N PHE A 388 11.49 -13.81 -18.29
CA PHE A 388 10.60 -14.80 -17.73
C PHE A 388 11.34 -16.12 -17.58
N TYR A 389 11.42 -16.66 -16.35
CA TYR A 389 12.13 -17.91 -16.08
C TYR A 389 11.26 -18.86 -15.27
N GLY A 390 11.26 -20.15 -15.65
CA GLY A 390 10.62 -21.19 -14.82
C GLY A 390 9.11 -20.98 -14.59
N LEU A 391 8.40 -20.37 -15.55
CA LEU A 391 6.97 -20.15 -15.40
C LEU A 391 6.18 -21.41 -15.71
N ASN A 392 5.19 -21.72 -14.89
CA ASN A 392 4.19 -22.74 -15.13
C ASN A 392 2.79 -22.11 -15.05
N ILE A 393 2.30 -21.61 -16.18
CA ILE A 393 1.05 -20.85 -16.27
C ILE A 393 0.01 -21.64 -17.04
N ARG A 394 -1.18 -21.78 -16.45
CA ARG A 394 -2.38 -22.21 -17.16
C ARG A 394 -3.27 -20.99 -17.39
N THR A 395 -3.71 -20.78 -18.63
CA THR A 395 -4.45 -19.58 -19.01
C THR A 395 -5.65 -19.87 -19.91
N GLU A 396 -6.69 -19.03 -19.83
CA GLU A 396 -7.82 -19.06 -20.76
C GLU A 396 -7.47 -18.36 -22.08
N ASP A 397 -6.70 -17.25 -22.01
CA ASP A 397 -6.41 -16.41 -23.17
C ASP A 397 -5.06 -15.66 -23.02
N LYS A 398 -4.63 -15.01 -24.10
CA LYS A 398 -3.37 -14.25 -24.19
C LYS A 398 -2.16 -15.09 -23.74
N ASP A 399 -2.11 -16.32 -24.22
CA ASP A 399 -1.10 -17.32 -23.91
C ASP A 399 0.26 -17.07 -24.59
N THR A 400 0.31 -16.18 -25.58
CA THR A 400 1.51 -15.85 -26.34
C THR A 400 2.06 -14.48 -25.94
N LEU A 401 3.38 -14.38 -25.96
CA LEU A 401 4.06 -13.11 -25.71
C LEU A 401 3.70 -12.09 -26.81
N PRO A 402 3.22 -10.90 -26.46
CA PRO A 402 2.87 -9.89 -27.47
C PRO A 402 4.12 -9.29 -28.14
N ASP A 403 3.97 -8.81 -29.38
CA ASP A 403 5.08 -8.27 -30.18
C ASP A 403 5.86 -7.14 -29.48
N VAL A 404 5.23 -6.37 -28.62
CA VAL A 404 5.90 -5.31 -27.84
C VAL A 404 6.92 -5.85 -26.86
N LEU A 405 6.80 -7.13 -26.48
CA LEU A 405 7.74 -7.85 -25.61
C LEU A 405 8.51 -8.94 -26.36
N ARG A 406 8.55 -8.92 -27.70
CA ARG A 406 9.17 -9.97 -28.51
C ARG A 406 10.65 -10.23 -28.20
N ASP A 407 11.36 -9.21 -27.70
CA ASP A 407 12.77 -9.31 -27.34
C ASP A 407 12.97 -9.78 -25.88
N ALA A 408 11.88 -10.11 -25.17
CA ALA A 408 11.96 -10.63 -23.81
C ALA A 408 12.59 -12.04 -23.79
N VAL A 409 13.35 -12.31 -22.74
CA VAL A 409 13.93 -13.63 -22.49
C VAL A 409 12.84 -14.56 -21.94
N LEU A 410 12.66 -15.74 -22.54
CA LEU A 410 11.80 -16.81 -22.02
C LEU A 410 12.61 -18.09 -21.87
N GLU A 411 12.85 -18.54 -20.65
CA GLU A 411 13.58 -19.78 -20.38
C GLU A 411 12.81 -20.68 -19.41
N ASN A 412 12.67 -21.96 -19.79
CA ASN A 412 11.96 -22.96 -18.98
C ASN A 412 10.51 -22.54 -18.63
N CYS A 413 9.84 -21.82 -19.53
CA CYS A 413 8.48 -21.37 -19.35
C CYS A 413 7.50 -22.30 -20.06
N THR A 414 6.43 -22.66 -19.35
CA THR A 414 5.28 -23.39 -19.89
C THR A 414 4.04 -22.52 -19.70
N VAL A 415 3.43 -22.12 -20.80
CA VAL A 415 2.15 -21.42 -20.83
C VAL A 415 1.18 -22.26 -21.63
N THR A 416 0.14 -22.78 -20.99
CA THR A 416 -0.80 -23.71 -21.61
C THR A 416 -2.24 -23.21 -21.45
N LYS A 417 -3.07 -23.45 -22.45
CA LYS A 417 -4.51 -23.17 -22.34
C LYS A 417 -5.19 -24.16 -21.40
N MET A 418 -6.11 -23.61 -20.55
CA MET A 418 -7.02 -24.41 -19.74
C MET A 418 -8.13 -25.04 -20.59
#